data_5ef11f5255a4cae565591766dbb1ccb4
#
_entry.id   5ef11f5255a4cae565591766dbb1ccb4
#
_cell.length_a   1.000
_cell.length_b   1.000
_cell.length_c   1.000
_cell.angle_alpha   90.00
_cell.angle_beta   90.00
_cell.angle_gamma   90.00
#
_symmetry.space_group_name_H-M   'P 1'
#
loop_
_entity.id
_entity.type
_entity.pdbx_description
1 polymer ?
#
loop_
_entity_poly.entity_id
_entity_poly.type
_entity_poly.pdbx_seq_one_letter_code
_entity_poly.pdbx_strand_id
1 'polypeptide(L)'
;MKIVQLNNYDQIVKFINEADYHYTSYLYKLPQAHDDVEATIRQSLEDPGVFAQVDDQAQIEMLMLAFKYEENKYKVLGPFVRKSLSLTEENFKTLFEALVQSKPDTANFNFSFEETEQDYMPFMKEIEASYSFTDYHLISTQDIGKIDHAQNITTYQPAYYRLFEKLHHDTSKHDVMTAEEIIESLDSHNKLFIFMSEGLLKGYLYLQVFENTKKAEIKYFSSHTDYRFMGIAFDLLSYALQYTFSNYDVDKIYFKIRSKNNTLVERFHELGFNINYEYKKFKYVAAHIG
;
A
#
# COMPACT_ATOMS: atom_id res chain seq x y z
N MET A 1 -5.92 -17.82 28.63
CA MET A 1 -5.84 -17.01 27.40
C MET A 1 -6.99 -17.42 26.50
N LYS A 2 -7.83 -16.49 26.10
CA LYS A 2 -9.04 -16.79 25.31
C LYS A 2 -9.03 -15.96 24.03
N ILE A 3 -9.15 -16.63 22.87
CA ILE A 3 -9.32 -15.93 21.60
C ILE A 3 -10.82 -15.86 21.28
N VAL A 4 -11.26 -14.69 20.84
CA VAL A 4 -12.64 -14.40 20.45
C VAL A 4 -12.69 -13.67 19.12
N GLN A 5 -13.73 -13.90 18.35
CA GLN A 5 -14.02 -13.10 17.17
C GLN A 5 -14.84 -11.87 17.60
N LEU A 6 -14.42 -10.69 17.18
CA LEU A 6 -15.10 -9.44 17.47
C LEU A 6 -16.01 -9.05 16.31
N ASN A 7 -17.20 -8.53 16.65
CA ASN A 7 -18.19 -8.07 15.68
C ASN A 7 -18.61 -6.61 15.92
N ASN A 8 -18.10 -5.98 16.97
CA ASN A 8 -18.46 -4.60 17.31
C ASN A 8 -17.41 -3.63 16.74
N TYR A 9 -17.80 -2.88 15.72
CA TYR A 9 -16.96 -1.91 15.03
C TYR A 9 -16.38 -0.84 15.98
N ASP A 10 -17.22 -0.24 16.83
CA ASP A 10 -16.79 0.86 17.71
C ASP A 10 -15.77 0.37 18.76
N GLN A 11 -15.95 -0.85 19.27
CA GLN A 11 -15.01 -1.47 20.18
C GLN A 11 -13.64 -1.72 19.52
N ILE A 12 -13.64 -2.15 18.27
CA ILE A 12 -12.42 -2.38 17.48
C ILE A 12 -11.69 -1.07 17.25
N VAL A 13 -12.39 -0.05 16.75
CA VAL A 13 -11.82 1.29 16.49
C VAL A 13 -11.24 1.89 17.76
N LYS A 14 -12.00 1.83 18.85
CA LYS A 14 -11.53 2.35 20.16
C LYS A 14 -10.24 1.66 20.58
N PHE A 15 -10.19 0.33 20.50
CA PHE A 15 -9.00 -0.42 20.89
C PHE A 15 -7.81 -0.09 19.99
N ILE A 16 -7.98 -0.04 18.67
CA ILE A 16 -6.91 0.31 17.72
C ILE A 16 -6.33 1.70 18.05
N ASN A 17 -7.18 2.69 18.34
CA ASN A 17 -6.71 4.05 18.66
C ASN A 17 -5.91 4.15 19.97
N GLU A 18 -6.12 3.23 20.90
CA GLU A 18 -5.45 3.20 22.21
C GLU A 18 -4.25 2.24 22.25
N ALA A 19 -4.10 1.37 21.25
CA ALA A 19 -3.11 0.30 21.21
C ALA A 19 -1.69 0.78 20.95
N ASP A 20 -0.73 -0.10 21.18
CA ASP A 20 0.64 0.01 20.71
C ASP A 20 0.75 -0.56 19.29
N TYR A 21 1.47 0.15 18.43
CA TYR A 21 1.67 -0.18 17.02
C TYR A 21 3.06 -0.78 16.72
N HIS A 22 3.78 -1.15 17.73
CA HIS A 22 5.19 -1.53 17.64
C HIS A 22 5.49 -2.60 16.59
N TYR A 23 4.69 -3.67 16.55
CA TYR A 23 4.87 -4.80 15.63
C TYR A 23 3.74 -4.89 14.59
N THR A 24 3.12 -3.75 14.28
CA THR A 24 1.92 -3.73 13.45
C THR A 24 2.25 -3.78 11.98
N SER A 25 1.72 -4.79 11.29
CA SER A 25 1.73 -4.84 9.84
C SER A 25 0.90 -3.71 9.23
N TYR A 26 1.34 -3.14 8.10
CA TYR A 26 0.65 -2.05 7.36
C TYR A 26 0.47 -0.74 8.13
N LEU A 27 1.36 -0.44 9.03
CA LEU A 27 1.30 0.75 9.89
C LEU A 27 1.13 2.08 9.11
N TYR A 28 1.73 2.20 7.93
CA TYR A 28 1.73 3.45 7.17
C TYR A 28 0.37 3.89 6.64
N LYS A 29 -0.64 3.01 6.57
CA LYS A 29 -1.99 3.34 6.11
C LYS A 29 -2.91 3.83 7.23
N LEU A 30 -2.71 3.35 8.45
CA LEU A 30 -3.60 3.56 9.56
C LEU A 30 -3.73 5.02 10.04
N PRO A 31 -2.67 5.86 10.04
CA PRO A 31 -2.79 7.25 10.47
C PRO A 31 -3.22 8.24 9.39
N GLN A 32 -3.38 7.83 8.14
CA GLN A 32 -3.38 8.75 7.01
C GLN A 32 -4.72 9.00 6.36
N ALA A 33 -5.68 8.11 6.53
CA ALA A 33 -7.01 8.27 5.96
C ALA A 33 -8.03 7.58 6.87
N HIS A 34 -8.78 8.36 7.64
CA HIS A 34 -9.86 7.83 8.48
C HIS A 34 -10.83 6.96 7.66
N ASP A 35 -11.18 7.39 6.45
CA ASP A 35 -12.12 6.69 5.60
C ASP A 35 -11.57 5.33 5.11
N ASP A 36 -10.27 5.25 4.77
CA ASP A 36 -9.63 4.00 4.36
C ASP A 36 -9.51 3.00 5.52
N VAL A 37 -9.27 3.47 6.73
CA VAL A 37 -9.22 2.64 7.94
C VAL A 37 -10.60 2.10 8.25
N GLU A 38 -11.61 2.94 8.20
CA GLU A 38 -13.00 2.55 8.43
C GLU A 38 -13.45 1.47 7.42
N ALA A 39 -13.25 1.71 6.13
CA ALA A 39 -13.57 0.77 5.08
C ALA A 39 -12.83 -0.58 5.28
N THR A 40 -11.55 -0.52 5.65
CA THR A 40 -10.73 -1.70 5.92
C THR A 40 -11.25 -2.52 7.10
N ILE A 41 -11.65 -1.86 8.21
CA ILE A 41 -12.20 -2.55 9.38
C ILE A 41 -13.55 -3.19 9.02
N ARG A 42 -14.43 -2.47 8.31
CA ARG A 42 -15.73 -3.00 7.87
C ARG A 42 -15.56 -4.21 6.96
N GLN A 43 -14.68 -4.13 5.98
CA GLN A 43 -14.35 -5.26 5.11
C GLN A 43 -13.78 -6.45 5.90
N SER A 44 -12.94 -6.19 6.89
CA SER A 44 -12.37 -7.24 7.73
C SER A 44 -13.41 -7.94 8.60
N LEU A 45 -14.44 -7.20 9.05
CA LEU A 45 -15.56 -7.78 9.81
C LEU A 45 -16.39 -8.74 8.96
N GLU A 46 -16.52 -8.46 7.67
CA GLU A 46 -17.24 -9.32 6.72
C GLU A 46 -16.42 -10.56 6.36
N ASP A 47 -15.14 -10.36 6.00
CA ASP A 47 -14.21 -11.42 5.57
C ASP A 47 -12.74 -10.97 5.75
N PRO A 48 -11.91 -11.61 6.56
CA PRO A 48 -12.00 -12.93 7.23
C PRO A 48 -12.57 -12.89 8.64
N GLY A 49 -12.83 -11.76 9.22
CA GLY A 49 -13.15 -11.54 10.62
C GLY A 49 -12.03 -10.80 11.36
N VAL A 50 -12.37 -10.30 12.54
CA VAL A 50 -11.47 -9.62 13.47
C VAL A 50 -11.30 -10.50 14.70
N PHE A 51 -10.08 -10.86 15.05
CA PHE A 51 -9.77 -11.75 16.16
C PHE A 51 -9.04 -11.02 17.27
N ALA A 52 -9.41 -11.33 18.51
CA ALA A 52 -8.79 -10.73 19.67
C ALA A 52 -8.47 -11.76 20.75
N GLN A 53 -7.36 -11.54 21.42
CA GLN A 53 -7.08 -12.14 22.71
C GLN A 53 -7.70 -11.28 23.78
N VAL A 54 -8.41 -11.92 24.73
CA VAL A 54 -9.04 -11.23 25.85
C VAL A 54 -8.59 -11.81 27.19
N ASP A 55 -8.57 -10.96 28.20
CA ASP A 55 -8.32 -11.35 29.60
C ASP A 55 -9.58 -12.00 30.24
N ASP A 56 -9.46 -12.40 31.50
CA ASP A 56 -10.54 -13.04 32.28
C ASP A 56 -11.76 -12.11 32.51
N GLN A 57 -11.58 -10.82 32.32
CA GLN A 57 -12.63 -9.80 32.40
C GLN A 57 -13.21 -9.43 31.02
N ALA A 58 -12.86 -10.21 30.00
CA ALA A 58 -13.23 -10.00 28.60
C ALA A 58 -12.75 -8.65 28.00
N GLN A 59 -11.68 -8.08 28.57
CA GLN A 59 -11.05 -6.89 28.00
C GLN A 59 -10.05 -7.30 26.91
N ILE A 60 -10.03 -6.58 25.78
CA ILE A 60 -9.11 -6.86 24.68
C ILE A 60 -7.67 -6.57 25.12
N GLU A 61 -6.81 -7.54 24.95
CA GLU A 61 -5.37 -7.46 25.16
C GLU A 61 -4.61 -7.25 23.87
N MET A 62 -4.98 -7.99 22.84
CA MET A 62 -4.39 -7.93 21.51
C MET A 62 -5.49 -8.11 20.48
N LEU A 63 -5.29 -7.54 19.29
CA LEU A 63 -6.23 -7.63 18.20
C LEU A 63 -5.47 -7.77 16.87
N MET A 64 -5.94 -8.67 16.03
CA MET A 64 -5.46 -8.86 14.66
C MET A 64 -6.64 -8.94 13.70
N LEU A 65 -6.49 -8.32 12.55
CA LEU A 65 -7.47 -8.36 11.50
C LEU A 65 -6.78 -8.52 10.14
N ALA A 66 -7.53 -8.93 9.15
CA ALA A 66 -7.05 -8.93 7.78
C ALA A 66 -8.18 -8.50 6.85
N PHE A 67 -7.84 -8.02 5.68
CA PHE A 67 -8.82 -7.72 4.65
C PHE A 67 -8.48 -8.42 3.35
N LYS A 68 -9.51 -8.89 2.69
CA LYS A 68 -9.41 -9.54 1.39
C LYS A 68 -9.12 -8.49 0.31
N TYR A 69 -8.17 -8.77 -0.57
CA TYR A 69 -7.86 -7.89 -1.70
C TYR A 69 -7.89 -8.59 -3.06
N GLU A 70 -7.81 -9.94 -3.03
CA GLU A 70 -8.05 -10.84 -4.15
C GLU A 70 -8.65 -12.14 -3.62
N GLU A 71 -9.09 -13.00 -4.52
CA GLU A 71 -9.61 -14.32 -4.13
C GLU A 71 -8.54 -15.11 -3.35
N ASN A 72 -8.88 -15.54 -2.14
CA ASN A 72 -8.01 -16.25 -1.19
C ASN A 72 -6.71 -15.52 -0.82
N LYS A 73 -6.65 -14.18 -1.00
CA LYS A 73 -5.50 -13.37 -0.60
C LYS A 73 -5.92 -12.27 0.37
N TYR A 74 -5.22 -12.21 1.48
CA TYR A 74 -5.51 -11.32 2.60
C TYR A 74 -4.27 -10.49 2.96
N LYS A 75 -4.50 -9.23 3.32
CA LYS A 75 -3.49 -8.36 3.92
C LYS A 75 -3.75 -8.28 5.41
N VAL A 76 -2.77 -8.66 6.21
CA VAL A 76 -2.87 -8.67 7.68
C VAL A 76 -2.57 -7.27 8.22
N LEU A 77 -3.39 -6.85 9.18
CA LEU A 77 -3.18 -5.65 10.00
C LEU A 77 -3.10 -6.05 11.47
N GLY A 78 -2.12 -5.53 12.14
CA GLY A 78 -1.86 -5.89 13.54
C GLY A 78 -0.61 -6.78 13.69
N PRO A 79 -0.40 -7.36 14.87
CA PRO A 79 -1.27 -7.21 16.03
C PRO A 79 -1.22 -5.79 16.62
N PHE A 80 -2.36 -5.32 17.04
CA PHE A 80 -2.48 -4.15 17.90
C PHE A 80 -2.46 -4.66 19.33
N VAL A 81 -1.62 -4.10 20.17
CA VAL A 81 -1.36 -4.62 21.52
C VAL A 81 -1.69 -3.55 22.56
N ARG A 82 -2.34 -3.92 23.67
CA ARG A 82 -2.53 -3.02 24.80
C ARG A 82 -1.19 -2.52 25.32
N LYS A 83 -1.00 -1.21 25.48
CA LYS A 83 0.29 -0.58 25.85
C LYS A 83 0.99 -1.16 27.09
N SER A 84 0.26 -1.79 27.97
CA SER A 84 0.80 -2.42 29.18
C SER A 84 1.30 -3.86 28.99
N LEU A 85 1.15 -4.41 27.79
CA LEU A 85 1.47 -5.81 27.51
C LEU A 85 2.63 -5.92 26.55
N SER A 86 3.37 -7.02 26.68
CA SER A 86 4.41 -7.40 25.73
C SER A 86 3.89 -8.48 24.80
N LEU A 87 4.15 -8.33 23.51
CA LEU A 87 3.88 -9.35 22.51
C LEU A 87 4.92 -10.47 22.63
N THR A 88 4.47 -11.73 22.63
CA THR A 88 5.32 -12.91 22.53
C THR A 88 5.04 -13.65 21.23
N GLU A 89 5.98 -14.48 20.77
CA GLU A 89 5.84 -15.30 19.58
C GLU A 89 4.62 -16.23 19.70
N GLU A 90 4.40 -16.83 20.86
CA GLU A 90 3.29 -17.72 21.15
C GLU A 90 1.94 -17.00 21.05
N ASN A 91 1.83 -15.78 21.63
CA ASN A 91 0.61 -14.98 21.56
C ASN A 91 0.30 -14.55 20.13
N PHE A 92 1.33 -14.12 19.39
CA PHE A 92 1.22 -13.77 17.98
C PHE A 92 0.70 -14.95 17.17
N LYS A 93 1.35 -16.12 17.32
CA LYS A 93 0.98 -17.35 16.61
C LYS A 93 -0.44 -17.77 16.90
N THR A 94 -0.82 -17.85 18.18
CA THR A 94 -2.16 -18.25 18.61
C THR A 94 -3.25 -17.34 18.01
N LEU A 95 -3.01 -16.04 18.02
CA LEU A 95 -3.93 -15.06 17.45
C LEU A 95 -4.02 -15.17 15.92
N PHE A 96 -2.88 -15.38 15.26
CA PHE A 96 -2.81 -15.56 13.81
C PHE A 96 -3.44 -16.88 13.36
N GLU A 97 -3.23 -17.97 14.08
CA GLU A 97 -3.85 -19.27 13.78
C GLU A 97 -5.38 -19.19 13.82
N ALA A 98 -5.95 -18.43 14.76
CA ALA A 98 -7.39 -18.21 14.81
C ALA A 98 -7.92 -17.49 13.56
N LEU A 99 -7.15 -16.54 13.03
CA LEU A 99 -7.45 -15.86 11.77
C LEU A 99 -7.37 -16.82 10.58
N VAL A 100 -6.30 -17.65 10.52
CA VAL A 100 -6.07 -18.63 9.44
C VAL A 100 -7.17 -19.69 9.42
N GLN A 101 -7.52 -20.25 10.58
CA GLN A 101 -8.55 -21.31 10.71
C GLN A 101 -9.93 -20.86 10.23
N SER A 102 -10.19 -19.54 10.15
CA SER A 102 -11.43 -19.03 9.60
C SER A 102 -11.50 -19.10 8.07
N LYS A 103 -10.43 -19.55 7.38
CA LYS A 103 -10.26 -19.47 5.92
C LYS A 103 -9.92 -20.82 5.30
N PRO A 104 -10.10 -20.94 3.94
CA PRO A 104 -9.70 -22.13 3.20
C PRO A 104 -8.19 -22.40 3.28
N ASP A 105 -7.82 -23.66 3.17
CA ASP A 105 -6.42 -24.13 3.19
C ASP A 105 -5.53 -23.59 2.04
N THR A 106 -6.11 -22.86 1.10
CA THR A 106 -5.39 -22.17 0.00
C THR A 106 -5.21 -20.69 0.23
N ALA A 107 -5.63 -20.17 1.40
CA ALA A 107 -5.54 -18.76 1.70
C ALA A 107 -4.11 -18.29 1.84
N ASN A 108 -3.83 -17.08 1.33
CA ASN A 108 -2.54 -16.43 1.41
C ASN A 108 -2.67 -15.18 2.29
N PHE A 109 -1.83 -15.07 3.30
CA PHE A 109 -1.78 -13.92 4.20
C PHE A 109 -0.48 -13.15 3.97
N ASN A 110 -0.60 -11.85 3.72
CA ASN A 110 0.52 -10.97 3.43
C ASN A 110 0.70 -9.95 4.54
N PHE A 111 1.93 -9.85 5.03
CA PHE A 111 2.36 -8.91 6.05
C PHE A 111 3.25 -7.84 5.44
N SER A 112 3.25 -6.66 6.04
CA SER A 112 4.10 -5.55 5.64
C SER A 112 4.59 -4.80 6.88
N PHE A 113 5.86 -4.94 7.21
CA PHE A 113 6.46 -4.28 8.37
C PHE A 113 7.39 -3.17 7.92
N GLU A 114 7.28 -2.04 8.60
CA GLU A 114 8.26 -0.98 8.47
C GLU A 114 9.61 -1.46 9.03
N GLU A 115 10.69 -1.17 8.29
CA GLU A 115 12.05 -1.41 8.76
C GLU A 115 12.34 -0.43 9.90
N THR A 116 12.20 -0.91 11.10
CA THR A 116 12.49 -0.18 12.33
C THR A 116 13.57 -0.94 13.10
N GLU A 117 14.03 -0.40 14.23
CA GLU A 117 14.93 -1.10 15.13
C GLU A 117 14.28 -2.33 15.79
N GLN A 118 13.00 -2.55 15.54
CA GLN A 118 12.25 -3.63 16.18
C GLN A 118 12.26 -4.89 15.35
N ASP A 119 12.51 -5.99 16.04
CA ASP A 119 12.66 -7.28 15.40
C ASP A 119 11.32 -8.04 15.34
N TYR A 120 10.63 -7.93 14.19
CA TYR A 120 9.45 -8.73 13.86
C TYR A 120 9.80 -10.11 13.26
N MET A 121 11.09 -10.38 13.01
CA MET A 121 11.55 -11.62 12.39
C MET A 121 11.22 -12.88 13.23
N PRO A 122 11.32 -12.88 14.57
CA PRO A 122 10.91 -14.01 15.38
C PRO A 122 9.46 -14.41 15.15
N PHE A 123 8.54 -13.44 15.05
CA PHE A 123 7.12 -13.70 14.79
C PHE A 123 6.89 -14.31 13.40
N MET A 124 7.56 -13.78 12.37
CA MET A 124 7.46 -14.33 11.01
C MET A 124 8.04 -15.73 10.92
N LYS A 125 9.12 -16.00 11.64
CA LYS A 125 9.73 -17.33 11.72
C LYS A 125 8.82 -18.32 12.48
N GLU A 126 8.20 -17.89 13.57
CA GLU A 126 7.31 -18.73 14.38
C GLU A 126 6.09 -19.23 13.60
N ILE A 127 5.56 -18.39 12.70
CA ILE A 127 4.44 -18.79 11.82
C ILE A 127 4.91 -19.34 10.46
N GLU A 128 6.21 -19.54 10.25
CA GLU A 128 6.80 -20.02 8.99
C GLU A 128 6.47 -19.15 7.76
N ALA A 129 6.26 -17.85 7.98
CA ALA A 129 6.04 -16.92 6.89
C ALA A 129 7.33 -16.64 6.13
N SER A 130 7.28 -16.72 4.81
CA SER A 130 8.43 -16.49 3.95
C SER A 130 8.56 -15.01 3.56
N TYR A 131 9.80 -14.49 3.55
CA TYR A 131 10.09 -13.19 2.98
C TYR A 131 9.78 -13.16 1.48
N SER A 132 9.09 -12.11 1.03
CA SER A 132 8.72 -11.93 -0.37
C SER A 132 9.58 -10.88 -1.07
N PHE A 133 9.57 -9.64 -0.58
CA PHE A 133 10.34 -8.52 -1.12
C PHE A 133 10.29 -7.32 -0.16
N THR A 134 11.10 -6.30 -0.48
CA THR A 134 11.04 -4.99 0.19
C THR A 134 10.48 -3.94 -0.76
N ASP A 135 9.56 -3.10 -0.27
CA ASP A 135 9.11 -1.89 -0.94
C ASP A 135 9.79 -0.67 -0.30
N TYR A 136 10.27 0.24 -1.14
CA TYR A 136 10.67 1.59 -0.73
C TYR A 136 9.50 2.55 -0.88
N HIS A 137 9.29 3.34 0.14
CA HIS A 137 8.38 4.47 0.14
C HIS A 137 9.19 5.74 -0.07
N LEU A 138 9.12 6.28 -1.28
CA LEU A 138 9.88 7.44 -1.72
C LEU A 138 9.05 8.69 -1.54
N ILE A 139 9.65 9.75 -1.02
CA ILE A 139 8.99 11.04 -0.79
C ILE A 139 9.83 12.16 -1.41
N SER A 140 9.18 13.10 -2.09
CA SER A 140 9.72 14.40 -2.46
C SER A 140 8.89 15.52 -1.83
N THR A 141 9.57 16.57 -1.37
CA THR A 141 8.97 17.77 -0.76
C THR A 141 9.17 19.02 -1.61
N GLN A 142 9.75 18.87 -2.80
CA GLN A 142 10.08 20.00 -3.68
C GLN A 142 10.11 19.55 -5.14
N ASP A 143 9.87 20.50 -6.02
CA ASP A 143 10.09 20.35 -7.45
C ASP A 143 11.50 20.80 -7.81
N ILE A 144 12.40 19.85 -8.05
CA ILE A 144 13.74 20.10 -8.56
C ILE A 144 13.96 19.44 -9.92
N GLY A 145 12.93 18.83 -10.46
CA GLY A 145 12.97 18.11 -11.72
C GLY A 145 13.06 19.04 -12.92
N LYS A 146 13.80 18.61 -13.93
CA LYS A 146 13.82 19.25 -15.25
C LYS A 146 13.06 18.37 -16.23
N ILE A 147 12.17 18.98 -16.99
CA ILE A 147 11.33 18.26 -17.97
C ILE A 147 11.88 18.55 -19.38
N ASP A 148 12.47 17.54 -20.01
CA ASP A 148 13.02 17.70 -21.35
C ASP A 148 11.95 17.64 -22.46
N HIS A 149 10.86 16.87 -22.25
CA HIS A 149 9.82 16.63 -23.23
C HIS A 149 8.41 17.02 -22.73
N ALA A 150 8.28 18.13 -22.00
CA ALA A 150 7.01 18.59 -21.44
C ALA A 150 5.89 18.75 -22.48
N GLN A 151 6.23 19.12 -23.73
CA GLN A 151 5.27 19.24 -24.84
C GLN A 151 4.60 17.90 -25.24
N ASN A 152 5.19 16.78 -24.85
CA ASN A 152 4.65 15.46 -25.10
C ASN A 152 3.70 14.96 -24.00
N ILE A 153 3.61 15.70 -22.87
CA ILE A 153 2.76 15.33 -21.75
C ILE A 153 1.46 16.12 -21.79
N THR A 154 0.36 15.41 -21.69
CA THR A 154 -0.99 15.99 -21.65
C THR A 154 -1.85 15.29 -20.60
N THR A 155 -2.89 15.96 -20.13
CA THR A 155 -3.91 15.32 -19.32
C THR A 155 -4.72 14.36 -20.19
N TYR A 156 -5.16 13.25 -19.62
CA TYR A 156 -5.99 12.25 -20.28
C TYR A 156 -7.22 12.88 -20.94
N GLN A 157 -7.56 12.34 -22.12
CA GLN A 157 -8.78 12.63 -22.84
C GLN A 157 -9.44 11.31 -23.30
N PRO A 158 -10.78 11.25 -23.44
CA PRO A 158 -11.48 10.01 -23.81
C PRO A 158 -10.98 9.36 -25.10
N ALA A 159 -10.44 10.15 -26.03
CA ALA A 159 -9.84 9.64 -27.26
C ALA A 159 -8.63 8.70 -27.04
N TYR A 160 -7.98 8.80 -25.88
CA TYR A 160 -6.81 7.98 -25.54
C TYR A 160 -7.15 6.66 -24.84
N TYR A 161 -8.42 6.39 -24.52
CA TYR A 161 -8.83 5.27 -23.68
C TYR A 161 -8.23 3.94 -24.13
N ARG A 162 -8.40 3.55 -25.38
CA ARG A 162 -7.93 2.26 -25.89
C ARG A 162 -6.40 2.10 -25.80
N LEU A 163 -5.67 3.18 -26.03
CA LEU A 163 -4.21 3.17 -25.96
C LEU A 163 -3.74 3.06 -24.49
N PHE A 164 -4.41 3.79 -23.59
CA PHE A 164 -4.14 3.74 -22.16
C PHE A 164 -4.49 2.37 -21.57
N GLU A 165 -5.70 1.85 -21.83
CA GLU A 165 -6.15 0.54 -21.37
C GLU A 165 -5.16 -0.56 -21.76
N LYS A 166 -4.72 -0.58 -23.02
CA LYS A 166 -3.72 -1.54 -23.50
C LYS A 166 -2.40 -1.41 -22.76
N LEU A 167 -1.84 -0.19 -22.67
CA LEU A 167 -0.57 0.01 -21.97
C LEU A 167 -0.67 -0.33 -20.49
N HIS A 168 -1.77 0.05 -19.84
CA HIS A 168 -2.02 -0.25 -18.44
C HIS A 168 -2.10 -1.77 -18.22
N HIS A 169 -2.86 -2.49 -19.02
CA HIS A 169 -2.97 -3.95 -18.97
C HIS A 169 -1.60 -4.63 -19.19
N ASP A 170 -0.84 -4.21 -20.20
CA ASP A 170 0.45 -4.81 -20.56
C ASP A 170 1.54 -4.57 -19.50
N THR A 171 1.42 -3.51 -18.72
CA THR A 171 2.43 -3.09 -17.73
C THR A 171 2.02 -3.30 -16.28
N SER A 172 0.73 -3.44 -16.01
CA SER A 172 0.19 -3.63 -14.66
C SER A 172 0.32 -5.09 -14.21
N LYS A 173 0.57 -5.25 -12.91
CA LYS A 173 0.53 -6.55 -12.25
C LYS A 173 -0.78 -6.69 -11.49
N HIS A 174 -1.03 -7.88 -10.95
CA HIS A 174 -2.16 -8.11 -10.05
C HIS A 174 -2.21 -7.05 -8.92
N ASP A 175 -3.38 -6.74 -8.42
CA ASP A 175 -3.69 -5.77 -7.35
C ASP A 175 -3.64 -4.29 -7.76
N VAL A 176 -3.93 -3.96 -8.99
CA VAL A 176 -4.07 -2.57 -9.43
C VAL A 176 -5.51 -2.30 -9.88
N MET A 177 -5.92 -1.04 -9.77
CA MET A 177 -7.17 -0.60 -10.38
C MET A 177 -7.17 -0.93 -11.87
N THR A 178 -8.31 -1.27 -12.41
CA THR A 178 -8.48 -1.40 -13.87
C THR A 178 -8.37 -0.04 -14.54
N ALA A 179 -8.15 -0.02 -15.85
CA ALA A 179 -8.14 1.22 -16.61
C ALA A 179 -9.48 1.98 -16.49
N GLU A 180 -10.60 1.24 -16.46
CA GLU A 180 -11.94 1.81 -16.29
C GLU A 180 -12.10 2.47 -14.92
N GLU A 181 -11.74 1.78 -13.83
CA GLU A 181 -11.76 2.32 -12.46
C GLU A 181 -10.90 3.58 -12.33
N ILE A 182 -9.72 3.62 -12.98
CA ILE A 182 -8.89 4.82 -13.00
C ILE A 182 -9.62 5.97 -13.69
N ILE A 183 -10.22 5.72 -14.86
CA ILE A 183 -10.92 6.77 -15.62
C ILE A 183 -12.15 7.27 -14.87
N GLU A 184 -12.93 6.40 -14.26
CA GLU A 184 -14.10 6.77 -13.46
C GLU A 184 -13.73 7.58 -12.21
N SER A 185 -12.53 7.39 -11.69
CA SER A 185 -12.03 8.12 -10.52
C SER A 185 -11.51 9.52 -10.83
N LEU A 186 -11.34 9.90 -12.12
CA LEU A 186 -10.75 11.19 -12.49
C LEU A 186 -11.64 12.36 -12.10
N ASP A 187 -11.05 13.33 -11.40
CA ASP A 187 -11.72 14.54 -10.94
C ASP A 187 -10.72 15.71 -10.80
N SER A 188 -11.00 16.68 -9.92
CA SER A 188 -10.09 17.79 -9.62
C SER A 188 -8.79 17.35 -8.92
N HIS A 189 -8.82 16.25 -8.16
CA HIS A 189 -7.73 15.75 -7.33
C HIS A 189 -7.06 14.47 -7.89
N ASN A 190 -7.77 13.75 -8.75
CA ASN A 190 -7.26 12.54 -9.38
C ASN A 190 -6.94 12.84 -10.85
N LYS A 191 -5.67 12.76 -11.22
CA LYS A 191 -5.18 13.16 -12.55
C LYS A 191 -4.46 12.01 -13.23
N LEU A 192 -4.76 11.84 -14.51
CA LEU A 192 -4.04 10.91 -15.38
C LEU A 192 -3.28 11.71 -16.45
N PHE A 193 -1.97 11.68 -16.39
CA PHE A 193 -1.06 12.26 -17.37
C PHE A 193 -0.62 11.22 -18.38
N ILE A 194 -0.59 11.61 -19.63
CA ILE A 194 -0.28 10.76 -20.78
C ILE A 194 0.93 11.33 -21.49
N PHE A 195 1.93 10.50 -21.76
CA PHE A 195 3.05 10.85 -22.62
C PHE A 195 2.78 10.35 -24.04
N MET A 196 2.61 11.30 -24.97
CA MET A 196 2.36 11.04 -26.39
C MET A 196 3.55 11.49 -27.22
N SER A 197 4.02 10.64 -28.12
CA SER A 197 5.03 11.02 -29.12
C SER A 197 4.80 10.21 -30.38
N GLU A 198 4.93 10.86 -31.53
CA GLU A 198 4.75 10.24 -32.85
C GLU A 198 3.39 9.52 -33.00
N GLY A 199 2.34 10.07 -32.39
CA GLY A 199 0.98 9.48 -32.42
C GLY A 199 0.80 8.23 -31.53
N LEU A 200 1.82 7.86 -30.74
CA LEU A 200 1.80 6.70 -29.86
C LEU A 200 1.77 7.13 -28.39
N LEU A 201 0.99 6.43 -27.57
CA LEU A 201 1.00 6.54 -26.13
C LEU A 201 2.20 5.71 -25.61
N LYS A 202 3.25 6.39 -25.16
CA LYS A 202 4.50 5.78 -24.73
C LYS A 202 4.62 5.63 -23.21
N GLY A 203 3.80 6.35 -22.44
CA GLY A 203 3.78 6.28 -20.98
C GLY A 203 2.57 6.98 -20.37
N TYR A 204 2.34 6.70 -19.09
CA TYR A 204 1.29 7.37 -18.31
C TYR A 204 1.72 7.47 -16.83
N LEU A 205 1.06 8.40 -16.11
CA LEU A 205 1.18 8.55 -14.68
C LEU A 205 -0.19 8.92 -14.08
N TYR A 206 -0.62 8.15 -13.07
CA TYR A 206 -1.84 8.43 -12.30
C TYR A 206 -1.47 9.00 -10.95
N LEU A 207 -1.96 10.21 -10.70
CA LEU A 207 -1.73 11.02 -9.51
C LEU A 207 -3.02 11.14 -8.70
N GLN A 208 -2.93 10.97 -7.40
CA GLN A 208 -4.00 11.27 -6.43
C GLN A 208 -3.54 12.34 -5.45
N VAL A 209 -4.37 13.35 -5.22
CA VAL A 209 -4.08 14.48 -4.32
C VAL A 209 -5.01 14.45 -3.11
N PHE A 210 -4.46 14.59 -1.93
CA PHE A 210 -5.15 14.58 -0.63
C PHE A 210 -4.86 15.89 0.10
N GLU A 211 -5.51 16.98 -0.29
CA GLU A 211 -5.25 18.32 0.27
C GLU A 211 -5.55 18.40 1.77
N ASN A 212 -6.54 17.64 2.25
CA ASN A 212 -6.87 17.56 3.68
C ASN A 212 -5.70 17.03 4.54
N THR A 213 -4.81 16.24 3.96
CA THR A 213 -3.59 15.73 4.61
C THR A 213 -2.32 16.31 4.03
N LYS A 214 -2.43 17.30 3.12
CA LYS A 214 -1.32 17.97 2.42
C LYS A 214 -0.35 17.01 1.73
N LYS A 215 -0.89 15.99 1.07
CA LYS A 215 -0.11 14.93 0.42
C LYS A 215 -0.63 14.65 -0.98
N ALA A 216 0.25 14.13 -1.83
CA ALA A 216 -0.13 13.52 -3.09
C ALA A 216 0.55 12.17 -3.27
N GLU A 217 -0.11 11.22 -3.92
CA GLU A 217 0.43 9.91 -4.25
C GLU A 217 0.53 9.74 -5.76
N ILE A 218 1.71 9.37 -6.24
CA ILE A 218 1.86 8.79 -7.56
C ILE A 218 1.47 7.32 -7.44
N LYS A 219 0.22 7.02 -7.78
CA LYS A 219 -0.36 5.69 -7.58
C LYS A 219 0.16 4.68 -8.57
N TYR A 220 0.19 5.07 -9.84
CA TYR A 220 0.72 4.27 -10.94
C TYR A 220 1.49 5.14 -11.89
N PHE A 221 2.58 4.62 -12.42
CA PHE A 221 3.25 5.17 -13.57
C PHE A 221 3.92 4.04 -14.37
N SER A 222 3.92 4.18 -15.66
CA SER A 222 4.53 3.20 -16.55
C SER A 222 4.94 3.82 -17.87
N SER A 223 5.92 3.18 -18.50
CA SER A 223 6.26 3.43 -19.90
C SER A 223 6.30 2.10 -20.66
N HIS A 224 5.97 2.15 -21.94
CA HIS A 224 6.04 0.98 -22.81
C HIS A 224 7.44 0.38 -22.78
N THR A 225 7.54 -0.95 -22.81
CA THR A 225 8.82 -1.68 -22.68
C THR A 225 9.88 -1.24 -23.68
N ASP A 226 9.46 -0.93 -24.91
CA ASP A 226 10.33 -0.51 -25.99
C ASP A 226 10.97 0.87 -25.77
N TYR A 227 10.43 1.65 -24.83
CA TYR A 227 10.86 3.02 -24.54
C TYR A 227 11.44 3.20 -23.13
N ARG A 228 11.74 2.11 -22.41
CA ARG A 228 12.19 2.15 -21.00
C ARG A 228 13.40 3.04 -20.73
N PHE A 229 14.27 3.22 -21.72
CA PHE A 229 15.52 4.00 -21.56
C PHE A 229 15.43 5.41 -22.13
N MET A 230 14.27 5.85 -22.60
CA MET A 230 14.09 7.16 -23.24
C MET A 230 13.72 8.30 -22.26
N GLY A 231 13.85 8.10 -20.96
CA GLY A 231 13.57 9.14 -19.97
C GLY A 231 12.08 9.43 -19.70
N ILE A 232 11.16 8.76 -20.38
CA ILE A 232 9.70 9.04 -20.30
C ILE A 232 9.16 9.01 -18.89
N ALA A 233 9.57 8.02 -18.08
CA ALA A 233 9.17 7.93 -16.68
C ALA A 233 9.66 9.13 -15.86
N PHE A 234 10.85 9.64 -16.16
CA PHE A 234 11.42 10.82 -15.51
C PHE A 234 10.67 12.09 -15.86
N ASP A 235 10.36 12.28 -17.15
CA ASP A 235 9.58 13.43 -17.62
C ASP A 235 8.19 13.43 -16.97
N LEU A 236 7.53 12.28 -16.91
CA LEU A 236 6.23 12.14 -16.25
C LEU A 236 6.29 12.43 -14.74
N LEU A 237 7.32 11.92 -14.05
CA LEU A 237 7.51 12.17 -12.62
C LEU A 237 7.83 13.66 -12.36
N SER A 238 8.74 14.26 -13.14
CA SER A 238 9.07 15.67 -13.04
C SER A 238 7.83 16.54 -13.32
N TYR A 239 7.04 16.19 -14.32
CA TYR A 239 5.80 16.87 -14.64
C TYR A 239 4.79 16.78 -13.48
N ALA A 240 4.63 15.58 -12.90
CA ALA A 240 3.73 15.39 -11.77
C ALA A 240 4.16 16.19 -10.55
N LEU A 241 5.47 16.27 -10.24
CA LEU A 241 6.01 17.12 -9.17
C LEU A 241 5.67 18.59 -9.43
N GLN A 242 6.05 19.13 -10.58
CA GLN A 242 5.81 20.52 -10.95
C GLN A 242 4.30 20.85 -10.94
N TYR A 243 3.49 19.99 -11.56
CA TYR A 243 2.05 20.19 -11.60
C TYR A 243 1.43 20.22 -10.21
N THR A 244 1.81 19.27 -9.34
CA THR A 244 1.24 19.13 -8.02
C THR A 244 1.58 20.32 -7.12
N PHE A 245 2.85 20.65 -6.99
CA PHE A 245 3.27 21.77 -6.15
C PHE A 245 2.84 23.15 -6.68
N SER A 246 2.55 23.26 -8.00
CA SER A 246 2.04 24.51 -8.58
C SER A 246 0.53 24.69 -8.45
N ASN A 247 -0.24 23.60 -8.32
CA ASN A 247 -1.69 23.66 -8.39
C ASN A 247 -2.42 23.26 -7.10
N TYR A 248 -1.72 22.66 -6.11
CA TYR A 248 -2.34 22.19 -4.87
C TYR A 248 -1.52 22.60 -3.65
N ASP A 249 -2.20 22.80 -2.52
CA ASP A 249 -1.56 23.03 -1.21
C ASP A 249 -1.14 21.69 -0.59
N VAL A 250 -0.02 21.14 -1.07
CA VAL A 250 0.56 19.91 -0.56
C VAL A 250 2.00 20.08 -0.13
N ASP A 251 2.40 19.41 0.93
CA ASP A 251 3.75 19.46 1.48
C ASP A 251 4.67 18.39 0.87
N LYS A 252 4.09 17.30 0.34
CA LYS A 252 4.87 16.19 -0.18
C LYS A 252 4.13 15.33 -1.20
N ILE A 253 4.91 14.75 -2.09
CA ILE A 253 4.47 13.72 -3.03
C ILE A 253 5.21 12.43 -2.69
N TYR A 254 4.52 11.30 -2.74
CA TYR A 254 5.10 10.00 -2.48
C TYR A 254 4.69 8.94 -3.51
N PHE A 255 5.51 7.92 -3.64
CA PHE A 255 5.18 6.69 -4.36
C PHE A 255 5.96 5.50 -3.82
N LYS A 256 5.57 4.28 -4.23
CA LYS A 256 6.18 3.03 -3.79
C LYS A 256 6.87 2.33 -4.94
N ILE A 257 8.04 1.78 -4.67
CA ILE A 257 8.82 1.01 -5.63
C ILE A 257 9.47 -0.20 -4.95
N ARG A 258 9.59 -1.31 -5.67
CA ARG A 258 10.33 -2.48 -5.17
C ARG A 258 11.82 -2.20 -5.11
N SER A 259 12.47 -2.64 -4.04
CA SER A 259 13.91 -2.46 -3.80
C SER A 259 14.82 -3.08 -4.89
N LYS A 260 14.31 -4.02 -5.67
CA LYS A 260 15.06 -4.61 -6.82
C LYS A 260 15.49 -3.59 -7.87
N ASN A 261 14.95 -2.38 -7.82
CA ASN A 261 15.20 -1.32 -8.79
C ASN A 261 16.20 -0.27 -8.26
N ASN A 262 17.29 -0.69 -7.59
CA ASN A 262 18.24 0.24 -6.98
C ASN A 262 18.75 1.32 -7.93
N THR A 263 19.13 0.95 -9.17
CA THR A 263 19.56 1.93 -10.19
C THR A 263 18.46 2.97 -10.49
N LEU A 264 17.19 2.55 -10.46
CA LEU A 264 16.09 3.46 -10.68
C LEU A 264 15.85 4.35 -9.46
N VAL A 265 16.02 3.83 -8.25
CA VAL A 265 15.94 4.59 -6.99
C VAL A 265 17.00 5.69 -6.95
N GLU A 266 18.27 5.36 -7.30
CA GLU A 266 19.35 6.35 -7.40
C GLU A 266 18.99 7.52 -8.33
N ARG A 267 18.39 7.21 -9.48
CA ARG A 267 17.93 8.25 -10.41
C ARG A 267 16.77 9.07 -9.87
N PHE A 268 15.89 8.49 -9.05
CA PHE A 268 14.80 9.25 -8.41
C PHE A 268 15.31 10.27 -7.38
N HIS A 269 16.48 10.05 -6.79
CA HIS A 269 17.14 11.06 -5.98
C HIS A 269 17.46 12.34 -6.77
N GLU A 270 17.76 12.22 -8.07
CA GLU A 270 17.97 13.37 -8.96
C GLU A 270 16.71 14.25 -9.11
N LEU A 271 15.52 13.64 -8.90
CA LEU A 271 14.22 14.33 -8.89
C LEU A 271 13.78 14.78 -7.49
N GLY A 272 14.65 14.66 -6.48
CA GLY A 272 14.36 15.05 -5.10
C GLY A 272 13.59 14.01 -4.29
N PHE A 273 13.38 12.81 -4.82
CA PHE A 273 12.80 11.73 -4.05
C PHE A 273 13.82 11.06 -3.15
N ASN A 274 13.48 10.89 -1.88
CA ASN A 274 14.29 10.19 -0.91
C ASN A 274 13.51 9.01 -0.34
N ILE A 275 14.21 7.91 0.00
CA ILE A 275 13.61 6.80 0.72
C ILE A 275 13.29 7.29 2.13
N ASN A 276 12.01 7.30 2.47
CA ASN A 276 11.54 7.69 3.80
C ASN A 276 11.24 6.48 4.67
N TYR A 277 10.69 5.42 4.06
CA TYR A 277 10.39 4.16 4.73
C TYR A 277 10.74 2.97 3.85
N GLU A 278 11.14 1.89 4.50
CA GLU A 278 11.30 0.58 3.89
C GLU A 278 10.30 -0.37 4.53
N TYR A 279 9.56 -1.10 3.68
CA TYR A 279 8.58 -2.09 4.15
C TYR A 279 8.98 -3.48 3.69
N LYS A 280 9.32 -4.36 4.64
CA LYS A 280 9.54 -5.77 4.36
C LYS A 280 8.23 -6.52 4.28
N LYS A 281 8.04 -7.24 3.18
CA LYS A 281 6.85 -8.03 2.89
C LYS A 281 7.11 -9.49 3.14
N PHE A 282 6.18 -10.12 3.86
CA PHE A 282 6.18 -11.55 4.13
C PHE A 282 4.88 -12.18 3.65
N LYS A 283 4.95 -13.45 3.32
CA LYS A 283 3.81 -14.23 2.87
C LYS A 283 3.73 -15.53 3.68
N TYR A 284 2.56 -15.79 4.21
CA TYR A 284 2.16 -17.08 4.75
C TYR A 284 1.14 -17.72 3.79
N VAL A 285 1.30 -19.00 3.51
CA VAL A 285 0.36 -19.78 2.72
C VAL A 285 -0.25 -20.83 3.65
N ALA A 286 -1.55 -20.77 3.87
CA ALA A 286 -2.24 -21.82 4.63
C ALA A 286 -2.01 -23.14 3.90
N ALA A 287 -1.43 -24.10 4.60
CA ALA A 287 -1.23 -25.46 4.11
C ALA A 287 -2.20 -26.38 4.86
N HIS A 288 -2.68 -27.42 4.20
CA HIS A 288 -3.37 -28.50 4.88
C HIS A 288 -2.47 -29.00 6.03
N ILE A 289 -2.92 -28.82 7.27
CA ILE A 289 -2.46 -29.66 8.36
C ILE A 289 -3.25 -30.96 8.19
N GLY A 290 -2.64 -31.90 7.41
CA GLY A 290 -3.18 -33.22 7.19
C GLY A 290 -3.19 -34.07 8.46
#